data_da545d3a3a66abf354299ba9bac6b23a
#
_entry.id   da545d3a3a66abf354299ba9bac6b23a
#
_cell.length_a   1.000
_cell.length_b   1.000
_cell.length_c   1.000
_cell.angle_alpha   90.00
_cell.angle_beta   90.00
_cell.angle_gamma   90.00
#
_symmetry.space_group_name_H-M   'P 1'
#
loop_
_entity.id
_entity.type
_entity.pdbx_description
1 polymer ?
#
loop_
_entity_poly.entity_id
_entity_poly.type
_entity_poly.pdbx_seq_one_letter_code
_entity_poly.pdbx_strand_id
1 'polypeptide(L)'
;MDDCKFTINVKEFKKMSCPTLAHSEVVKYVCYAQCSSISPSLSEWLATNPREQKMSTNVAKKISYSLFNNANFHELNRGLVFSVDKITFDSQKGTATFIMNDPEIHGNIDGGHTLRAIFQAQEQNTLSNDRYVFVEFFTGLTNTVDLAEARNTSVQVDLKSIEELKNSFDVLKEVFNPLPFAN
;
A
#
# COMPACT_ATOMS: atom_id res chain seq x y z
N MET A 1 -10.50 16.97 19.75
CA MET A 1 -9.25 16.16 19.77
C MET A 1 -9.49 14.71 19.29
N ASP A 2 -10.51 14.48 18.44
CA ASP A 2 -10.76 13.15 17.85
C ASP A 2 -10.14 12.99 16.44
N ASP A 3 -9.55 14.03 15.89
CA ASP A 3 -9.11 14.07 14.47
C ASP A 3 -7.85 13.25 14.17
N CYS A 4 -7.21 12.72 15.21
CA CYS A 4 -5.97 11.95 15.10
C CYS A 4 -6.18 10.42 15.22
N LYS A 5 -7.41 9.96 15.40
CA LYS A 5 -7.75 8.54 15.60
C LYS A 5 -8.53 8.00 14.44
N PHE A 6 -8.04 6.93 13.84
CA PHE A 6 -8.62 6.28 12.66
C PHE A 6 -8.92 4.82 12.94
N THR A 7 -10.06 4.33 12.45
CA THR A 7 -10.45 2.93 12.56
C THR A 7 -10.80 2.40 11.17
N ILE A 8 -10.21 1.25 10.81
CA ILE A 8 -10.40 0.60 9.52
C ILE A 8 -10.76 -0.87 9.70
N ASN A 9 -11.55 -1.42 8.79
CA ASN A 9 -11.84 -2.85 8.73
C ASN A 9 -10.64 -3.58 8.11
N VAL A 10 -10.16 -4.63 8.76
CA VAL A 10 -8.95 -5.34 8.32
C VAL A 10 -9.13 -6.86 8.37
N LYS A 11 -8.34 -7.53 7.51
CA LYS A 11 -8.09 -8.98 7.54
C LYS A 11 -6.61 -9.24 7.72
N GLU A 12 -6.27 -10.42 8.26
CA GLU A 12 -4.90 -10.92 8.39
C GLU A 12 -3.95 -9.96 9.14
N PHE A 13 -4.41 -9.41 10.26
CA PHE A 13 -3.59 -8.50 11.06
C PHE A 13 -2.45 -9.26 11.76
N LYS A 14 -1.20 -8.87 11.46
CA LYS A 14 0.01 -9.48 12.01
C LYS A 14 0.95 -8.42 12.58
N LYS A 15 1.53 -8.70 13.75
CA LYS A 15 2.59 -7.91 14.38
C LYS A 15 3.94 -8.54 14.06
N MET A 16 4.90 -7.72 13.66
CA MET A 16 6.27 -8.12 13.35
C MET A 16 7.24 -7.24 14.14
N SER A 17 7.94 -7.82 15.10
CA SER A 17 8.97 -7.10 15.86
C SER A 17 10.22 -6.91 15.01
N CYS A 18 10.96 -5.82 15.27
CA CYS A 18 12.24 -5.59 14.61
C CYS A 18 13.22 -6.73 14.96
N PRO A 19 13.93 -7.30 13.97
CA PRO A 19 14.87 -8.40 14.21
C PRO A 19 16.20 -7.93 14.84
N THR A 20 16.47 -6.62 14.85
CA THR A 20 17.71 -6.04 15.41
C THR A 20 17.45 -5.35 16.73
N LEU A 21 18.34 -5.55 17.71
CA LEU A 21 18.23 -4.88 19.02
C LEU A 21 18.40 -3.37 18.94
N ALA A 22 19.15 -2.87 17.96
CA ALA A 22 19.37 -1.41 17.78
C ALA A 22 18.11 -0.63 17.42
N HIS A 23 17.05 -1.31 16.99
CA HIS A 23 15.76 -0.70 16.63
C HIS A 23 14.59 -1.49 17.24
N SER A 24 14.77 -2.01 18.46
CA SER A 24 13.78 -2.86 19.14
C SER A 24 12.47 -2.14 19.46
N GLU A 25 12.48 -0.80 19.51
CA GLU A 25 11.30 0.05 19.67
C GLU A 25 10.43 0.12 18.43
N VAL A 26 11.00 -0.12 17.24
CA VAL A 26 10.25 -0.11 15.98
C VAL A 26 9.48 -1.41 15.83
N VAL A 27 8.18 -1.30 15.69
CA VAL A 27 7.30 -2.44 15.44
C VAL A 27 6.53 -2.24 14.15
N LYS A 28 6.55 -3.27 13.32
CA LYS A 28 5.79 -3.31 12.06
C LYS A 28 4.52 -4.12 12.24
N TYR A 29 3.41 -3.62 11.71
CA TYR A 29 2.16 -4.34 11.60
C TYR A 29 1.75 -4.41 10.14
N VAL A 30 1.16 -5.53 9.71
CA VAL A 30 0.70 -5.73 8.34
C VAL A 30 -0.71 -6.27 8.35
N CYS A 31 -1.51 -5.86 7.37
CA CYS A 31 -2.88 -6.35 7.19
C CYS A 31 -3.38 -6.07 5.77
N TYR A 32 -4.54 -6.62 5.45
CA TYR A 32 -5.35 -6.18 4.32
C TYR A 32 -6.47 -5.28 4.83
N ALA A 33 -6.46 -4.01 4.45
CA ALA A 33 -7.50 -3.05 4.80
C ALA A 33 -8.60 -3.02 3.74
N GLN A 34 -9.85 -3.01 4.17
CA GLN A 34 -10.99 -2.79 3.29
C GLN A 34 -10.98 -1.34 2.81
N CYS A 35 -10.86 -1.12 1.51
CA CYS A 35 -10.69 0.23 0.94
C CYS A 35 -11.84 1.18 1.30
N SER A 36 -13.09 0.68 1.39
CA SER A 36 -14.25 1.49 1.75
C SER A 36 -14.25 1.98 3.21
N SER A 37 -13.42 1.39 4.09
CA SER A 37 -13.30 1.79 5.49
C SER A 37 -12.18 2.81 5.75
N ILE A 38 -11.36 3.11 4.75
CA ILE A 38 -10.26 4.07 4.87
C ILE A 38 -10.83 5.49 4.87
N SER A 39 -10.61 6.24 5.94
CA SER A 39 -11.16 7.59 6.08
C SER A 39 -10.53 8.59 5.11
N PRO A 40 -11.32 9.40 4.38
CA PRO A 40 -10.81 10.49 3.55
C PRO A 40 -10.01 11.54 4.31
N SER A 41 -10.23 11.72 5.62
CA SER A 41 -9.44 12.63 6.48
C SER A 41 -7.97 12.25 6.62
N LEU A 42 -7.58 11.02 6.24
CA LEU A 42 -6.17 10.66 6.08
C LEU A 42 -5.45 11.46 4.99
N SER A 43 -6.18 12.19 4.12
CA SER A 43 -5.58 13.14 3.17
C SER A 43 -4.80 14.27 3.84
N GLU A 44 -5.08 14.60 5.09
CA GLU A 44 -4.37 15.61 5.88
C GLU A 44 -3.01 15.09 6.39
N TRP A 45 -2.79 13.78 6.36
CA TRP A 45 -1.60 13.08 6.87
C TRP A 45 -0.67 12.61 5.74
N LEU A 46 -0.46 13.46 4.73
CA LEU A 46 0.41 13.18 3.58
C LEU A 46 1.75 13.94 3.64
N ALA A 47 2.01 14.74 4.67
CA ALA A 47 3.23 15.56 4.78
C ALA A 47 4.52 14.71 4.84
N THR A 48 4.44 13.51 5.42
CA THR A 48 5.56 12.56 5.49
C THR A 48 5.88 11.87 4.16
N ASN A 49 5.04 12.06 3.12
CA ASN A 49 5.27 11.50 1.79
C ASN A 49 5.90 12.57 0.88
N PRO A 50 7.18 12.43 0.51
CA PRO A 50 7.90 13.44 -0.29
C PRO A 50 7.40 13.56 -1.72
N ARG A 51 6.57 12.60 -2.18
CA ARG A 51 6.10 12.55 -3.56
C ARG A 51 4.74 13.22 -3.73
N GLU A 52 4.67 14.21 -4.61
CA GLU A 52 3.39 14.80 -5.00
C GLU A 52 2.49 13.77 -5.72
N GLN A 53 1.25 13.60 -5.24
CA GLN A 53 0.30 12.61 -5.76
C GLN A 53 -0.52 13.18 -6.92
N LYS A 54 0.10 13.38 -8.09
CA LYS A 54 -0.59 13.83 -9.31
C LYS A 54 -1.40 12.69 -9.94
N MET A 55 -2.73 12.77 -9.86
CA MET A 55 -3.63 11.74 -10.41
C MET A 55 -3.69 11.71 -11.94
N SER A 56 -3.13 12.72 -12.62
CA SER A 56 -3.01 12.75 -14.09
C SER A 56 -1.93 11.83 -14.66
N THR A 57 -1.04 11.30 -13.82
CA THR A 57 0.05 10.42 -14.25
C THR A 57 -0.43 9.07 -14.76
N ASN A 58 0.32 8.43 -15.66
CA ASN A 58 -0.01 7.08 -16.15
C ASN A 58 -0.05 6.04 -15.02
N VAL A 59 0.80 6.19 -14.01
CA VAL A 59 0.82 5.30 -12.83
C VAL A 59 -0.48 5.43 -12.06
N ALA A 60 -0.91 6.65 -11.74
CA ALA A 60 -2.15 6.90 -11.02
C ALA A 60 -3.38 6.38 -11.79
N LYS A 61 -3.43 6.60 -13.11
CA LYS A 61 -4.51 6.07 -13.97
C LYS A 61 -4.56 4.53 -13.96
N LYS A 62 -3.40 3.85 -14.00
CA LYS A 62 -3.33 2.39 -13.90
C LYS A 62 -3.78 1.89 -12.53
N ILE A 63 -3.43 2.58 -11.45
CA ILE A 63 -3.90 2.25 -10.09
C ILE A 63 -5.42 2.39 -10.01
N SER A 64 -5.99 3.51 -10.46
CA SER A 64 -7.45 3.73 -10.46
C SER A 64 -8.18 2.68 -11.31
N TYR A 65 -7.66 2.37 -12.49
CA TYR A 65 -8.21 1.31 -13.34
C TYR A 65 -8.19 -0.05 -12.63
N SER A 66 -7.08 -0.42 -12.01
CA SER A 66 -6.93 -1.68 -11.28
C SER A 66 -7.85 -1.75 -10.05
N LEU A 67 -7.97 -0.66 -9.29
CA LEU A 67 -8.89 -0.56 -8.16
C LEU A 67 -10.33 -0.83 -8.56
N PHE A 68 -10.75 -0.33 -9.71
CA PHE A 68 -12.12 -0.49 -10.21
C PHE A 68 -12.36 -1.90 -10.78
N ASN A 69 -11.43 -2.42 -11.61
CA ASN A 69 -11.68 -3.59 -12.44
C ASN A 69 -11.19 -4.92 -11.85
N ASN A 70 -10.19 -4.90 -10.94
CA ASN A 70 -9.52 -6.12 -10.52
C ASN A 70 -9.90 -6.51 -9.08
N ALA A 71 -10.57 -7.65 -8.91
CA ALA A 71 -10.93 -8.17 -7.59
C ALA A 71 -9.69 -8.46 -6.71
N ASN A 72 -8.57 -8.82 -7.34
CA ASN A 72 -7.28 -9.05 -6.70
C ASN A 72 -6.39 -7.79 -6.63
N PHE A 73 -7.00 -6.60 -6.51
CA PHE A 73 -6.27 -5.33 -6.42
C PHE A 73 -5.16 -5.36 -5.35
N HIS A 74 -5.39 -6.01 -4.22
CA HIS A 74 -4.43 -6.16 -3.12
C HIS A 74 -3.15 -6.94 -3.49
N GLU A 75 -3.18 -7.76 -4.55
CA GLU A 75 -2.01 -8.46 -5.08
C GLU A 75 -1.26 -7.60 -6.12
N LEU A 76 -2.00 -6.82 -6.91
CA LEU A 76 -1.48 -6.01 -8.01
C LEU A 76 -0.94 -4.65 -7.56
N ASN A 77 -1.30 -4.21 -6.36
CA ASN A 77 -0.92 -2.93 -5.79
C ASN A 77 0.15 -3.10 -4.70
N ARG A 78 1.12 -2.20 -4.66
CA ARG A 78 2.19 -2.21 -3.66
C ARG A 78 1.71 -1.95 -2.23
N GLY A 79 0.49 -1.43 -2.07
CA GLY A 79 -0.09 -1.13 -0.78
C GLY A 79 0.14 0.30 -0.29
N LEU A 80 -0.13 0.47 1.00
CA LEU A 80 0.02 1.72 1.75
C LEU A 80 1.00 1.50 2.89
N VAL A 81 1.78 2.52 3.21
CA VAL A 81 2.70 2.51 4.36
C VAL A 81 2.43 3.73 5.22
N PHE A 82 2.22 3.49 6.51
CA PHE A 82 1.99 4.54 7.49
C PHE A 82 2.98 4.48 8.65
N SER A 83 3.42 5.64 9.11
CA SER A 83 3.97 5.85 10.44
C SER A 83 2.85 6.28 11.37
N VAL A 84 2.73 5.63 12.52
CA VAL A 84 1.66 5.90 13.50
C VAL A 84 2.23 5.88 14.92
N ASP A 85 1.62 6.65 15.83
CA ASP A 85 2.00 6.65 17.24
C ASP A 85 1.65 5.29 17.88
N LYS A 86 0.42 4.84 17.67
CA LYS A 86 -0.09 3.61 18.27
C LYS A 86 -1.07 2.92 17.33
N ILE A 87 -1.10 1.58 17.39
CA ILE A 87 -2.12 0.78 16.71
C ILE A 87 -2.62 -0.33 17.62
N THR A 88 -3.91 -0.59 17.58
CA THR A 88 -4.59 -1.68 18.30
C THR A 88 -5.50 -2.45 17.34
N PHE A 89 -5.66 -3.74 17.59
CA PHE A 89 -6.51 -4.60 16.80
C PHE A 89 -7.60 -5.24 17.67
N ASP A 90 -8.85 -5.12 17.23
CA ASP A 90 -10.01 -5.80 17.80
C ASP A 90 -10.35 -7.01 16.91
N SER A 91 -10.00 -8.19 17.38
CA SER A 91 -10.21 -9.44 16.64
C SER A 91 -11.68 -9.85 16.52
N GLN A 92 -12.55 -9.39 17.44
CA GLN A 92 -13.98 -9.69 17.37
C GLN A 92 -14.69 -8.87 16.30
N LYS A 93 -14.27 -7.61 16.14
CA LYS A 93 -14.81 -6.69 15.13
C LYS A 93 -14.07 -6.76 13.80
N GLY A 94 -12.87 -7.32 13.76
CA GLY A 94 -12.00 -7.30 12.60
C GLY A 94 -11.56 -5.86 12.24
N THR A 95 -11.28 -5.04 13.26
CA THR A 95 -10.91 -3.63 13.06
C THR A 95 -9.54 -3.31 13.65
N ALA A 96 -8.77 -2.50 12.94
CA ALA A 96 -7.56 -1.88 13.45
C ALA A 96 -7.84 -0.39 13.72
N THR A 97 -7.44 0.07 14.90
CA THR A 97 -7.52 1.48 15.30
C THR A 97 -6.13 2.02 15.52
N PHE A 98 -5.77 3.10 14.84
CA PHE A 98 -4.47 3.73 14.96
C PHE A 98 -4.59 5.23 15.23
N ILE A 99 -3.53 5.79 15.81
CA ILE A 99 -3.44 7.18 16.24
C ILE A 99 -2.23 7.82 15.55
N MET A 100 -2.42 9.03 15.05
CA MET A 100 -1.37 9.89 14.50
C MET A 100 -1.50 11.25 15.20
N ASN A 101 -0.47 11.68 15.93
CA ASN A 101 -0.50 12.90 16.77
C ASN A 101 0.60 13.89 16.42
N ASP A 102 1.54 13.53 15.56
CA ASP A 102 2.64 14.37 15.10
C ASP A 102 2.77 14.29 13.57
N PRO A 103 2.36 15.31 12.82
CA PRO A 103 2.39 15.28 11.36
C PRO A 103 3.80 15.31 10.75
N GLU A 104 4.85 15.58 11.52
CA GLU A 104 6.23 15.49 11.05
C GLU A 104 6.75 14.05 11.05
N ILE A 105 6.21 13.21 11.92
CA ILE A 105 6.64 11.80 12.09
C ILE A 105 5.55 10.84 11.61
N HIS A 106 4.27 11.14 11.91
CA HIS A 106 3.15 10.27 11.59
C HIS A 106 2.47 10.68 10.29
N GLY A 107 2.06 9.69 9.51
CA GLY A 107 1.39 9.92 8.24
C GLY A 107 1.63 8.83 7.22
N ASN A 108 1.20 9.07 5.99
CA ASN A 108 1.44 8.18 4.87
C ASN A 108 2.86 8.36 4.33
N ILE A 109 3.68 7.31 4.41
CA ILE A 109 5.07 7.28 3.92
C ILE A 109 5.14 6.88 2.45
N ASP A 110 4.34 5.89 2.05
CA ASP A 110 4.30 5.39 0.66
C ASP A 110 2.89 4.96 0.26
N GLY A 111 2.63 4.91 -1.03
CA GLY A 111 1.32 4.55 -1.58
C GLY A 111 0.35 5.73 -1.72
N GLY A 112 0.81 6.98 -1.70
CA GLY A 112 -0.03 8.17 -1.77
C GLY A 112 -0.96 8.22 -3.00
N HIS A 113 -0.53 7.74 -4.18
CA HIS A 113 -1.40 7.61 -5.35
C HIS A 113 -2.51 6.58 -5.14
N THR A 114 -2.21 5.47 -4.45
CA THR A 114 -3.21 4.45 -4.09
C THR A 114 -4.24 5.02 -3.13
N LEU A 115 -3.80 5.76 -2.12
CA LEU A 115 -4.68 6.41 -1.15
C LEU A 115 -5.61 7.42 -1.83
N ARG A 116 -5.08 8.27 -2.71
CA ARG A 116 -5.86 9.23 -3.51
C ARG A 116 -6.86 8.53 -4.44
N ALA A 117 -6.48 7.43 -5.09
CA ALA A 117 -7.38 6.66 -5.94
C ALA A 117 -8.56 6.07 -5.13
N ILE A 118 -8.30 5.58 -3.92
CA ILE A 118 -9.34 5.09 -3.01
C ILE A 118 -10.31 6.23 -2.64
N PHE A 119 -9.82 7.41 -2.27
CA PHE A 119 -10.67 8.55 -1.92
C PHE A 119 -11.55 9.00 -3.09
N GLN A 120 -10.98 9.09 -4.30
CA GLN A 120 -11.75 9.43 -5.51
C GLN A 120 -12.86 8.39 -5.79
N ALA A 121 -12.55 7.11 -5.64
CA ALA A 121 -13.53 6.04 -5.84
C ALA A 121 -14.66 6.05 -4.78
N GLN A 122 -14.32 6.41 -3.53
CA GLN A 122 -15.31 6.63 -2.47
C GLN A 122 -16.22 7.82 -2.77
N GLU A 123 -15.63 8.97 -3.15
CA GLU A 123 -16.37 10.19 -3.50
C GLU A 123 -17.35 9.96 -4.68
N GLN A 124 -16.92 9.18 -5.66
CA GLN A 124 -17.73 8.82 -6.84
C GLN A 124 -18.71 7.67 -6.57
N ASN A 125 -18.72 7.07 -5.38
CA ASN A 125 -19.50 5.88 -5.05
C ASN A 125 -19.28 4.70 -6.01
N THR A 126 -18.05 4.55 -6.53
CA THR A 126 -17.68 3.49 -7.48
C THR A 126 -16.88 2.37 -6.83
N LEU A 127 -16.54 2.50 -5.55
CA LEU A 127 -15.72 1.55 -4.82
C LEU A 127 -16.53 0.33 -4.38
N SER A 128 -16.13 -0.85 -4.81
CA SER A 128 -16.73 -2.11 -4.34
C SER A 128 -16.31 -2.44 -2.91
N ASN A 129 -17.24 -2.98 -2.10
CA ASN A 129 -17.00 -3.35 -0.71
C ASN A 129 -16.04 -4.54 -0.52
N ASP A 130 -15.76 -5.29 -1.58
CA ASP A 130 -14.82 -6.40 -1.59
C ASP A 130 -13.39 -5.99 -1.98
N ARG A 131 -13.11 -4.71 -2.13
CA ARG A 131 -11.77 -4.19 -2.43
C ARG A 131 -10.94 -4.06 -1.17
N TYR A 132 -9.77 -4.69 -1.22
CA TYR A 132 -8.78 -4.63 -0.16
C TYR A 132 -7.46 -4.09 -0.69
N VAL A 133 -6.69 -3.47 0.19
CA VAL A 133 -5.33 -3.00 -0.08
C VAL A 133 -4.42 -3.51 1.04
N PHE A 134 -3.19 -3.91 0.68
CA PHE A 134 -2.17 -4.25 1.67
C PHE A 134 -1.71 -3.00 2.40
N VAL A 135 -1.60 -3.06 3.72
CA VAL A 135 -1.16 -1.92 4.55
C VAL A 135 -0.08 -2.36 5.51
N GLU A 136 0.97 -1.55 5.58
CA GLU A 136 2.02 -1.63 6.57
C GLU A 136 1.91 -0.43 7.53
N PHE A 137 1.92 -0.70 8.82
CA PHE A 137 2.01 0.33 9.85
C PHE A 137 3.33 0.16 10.59
N PHE A 138 3.99 1.27 10.87
CA PHE A 138 5.17 1.32 11.73
C PHE A 138 4.86 2.17 12.96
N THR A 139 5.21 1.66 14.14
CA THR A 139 5.24 2.42 15.39
C THR A 139 6.68 2.55 15.87
N GLY A 140 6.98 3.60 16.66
CA GLY A 140 8.30 3.82 17.23
C GLY A 140 9.33 4.39 16.26
N LEU A 141 8.92 4.85 15.06
CA LEU A 141 9.81 5.60 14.18
C LEU A 141 10.07 7.00 14.75
N THR A 142 11.33 7.41 14.79
CA THR A 142 11.77 8.74 15.15
C THR A 142 12.16 9.58 13.92
N ASN A 143 12.42 8.92 12.80
CA ASN A 143 12.71 9.52 11.49
C ASN A 143 12.05 8.69 10.40
N THR A 144 11.26 9.31 9.56
CA THR A 144 10.56 8.67 8.45
C THR A 144 11.21 8.94 7.10
N VAL A 145 12.16 9.89 7.02
CA VAL A 145 12.76 10.35 5.76
C VAL A 145 13.50 9.22 5.06
N ASP A 146 14.37 8.52 5.78
CA ASP A 146 15.17 7.43 5.20
C ASP A 146 14.28 6.30 4.66
N LEU A 147 13.21 5.96 5.39
CA LEU A 147 12.24 4.96 4.96
C LEU A 147 11.46 5.42 3.74
N ALA A 148 11.05 6.69 3.71
CA ALA A 148 10.34 7.28 2.60
C ALA A 148 11.22 7.35 1.34
N GLU A 149 12.48 7.77 1.46
CA GLU A 149 13.44 7.79 0.36
C GLU A 149 13.69 6.38 -0.19
N ALA A 150 14.01 5.41 0.67
CA ALA A 150 14.28 4.04 0.24
C ALA A 150 13.11 3.42 -0.53
N ARG A 151 11.87 3.73 -0.13
CA ARG A 151 10.66 3.23 -0.80
C ARG A 151 10.32 3.98 -2.10
N ASN A 152 10.63 5.27 -2.16
CA ASN A 152 10.35 6.09 -3.33
C ASN A 152 11.44 6.04 -4.41
N THR A 153 12.67 5.66 -4.07
CA THR A 153 13.81 5.52 -5.00
C THR A 153 13.85 4.18 -5.74
N SER A 154 12.91 3.26 -5.47
CA SER A 154 12.82 2.01 -6.23
C SER A 154 12.63 2.32 -7.72
N VAL A 155 13.63 1.95 -8.54
CA VAL A 155 13.64 2.16 -9.98
C VAL A 155 12.38 1.54 -10.60
N GLN A 156 11.61 2.35 -11.33
CA GLN A 156 10.56 1.81 -12.19
C GLN A 156 11.23 0.94 -13.25
N VAL A 157 10.90 -0.35 -13.28
CA VAL A 157 11.29 -1.23 -14.38
C VAL A 157 10.69 -0.64 -15.65
N ASP A 158 11.53 -0.35 -16.65
CA ASP A 158 11.09 0.22 -17.90
C ASP A 158 10.11 -0.74 -18.59
N LEU A 159 9.06 -0.18 -19.20
CA LEU A 159 8.07 -0.97 -19.97
C LEU A 159 8.76 -1.82 -21.05
N LYS A 160 9.85 -1.32 -21.63
CA LYS A 160 10.67 -2.05 -22.59
C LYS A 160 11.25 -3.34 -21.99
N SER A 161 11.78 -3.27 -20.77
CA SER A 161 12.31 -4.46 -20.07
C SER A 161 11.22 -5.49 -19.75
N ILE A 162 9.99 -5.04 -19.47
CA ILE A 162 8.84 -5.92 -19.26
C ILE A 162 8.39 -6.58 -20.57
N GLU A 163 8.39 -5.84 -21.68
CA GLU A 163 8.07 -6.36 -23.00
C GLU A 163 9.15 -7.34 -23.49
N GLU A 164 10.43 -7.02 -23.29
CA GLU A 164 11.55 -7.93 -23.60
C GLU A 164 11.43 -9.23 -22.79
N LEU A 165 11.07 -9.16 -21.52
CA LEU A 165 10.85 -10.36 -20.70
C LEU A 165 9.70 -11.22 -21.25
N LYS A 166 8.57 -10.60 -21.59
CA LYS A 166 7.41 -11.30 -22.19
C LYS A 166 7.80 -11.97 -23.52
N ASN A 167 8.46 -11.23 -24.41
CA ASN A 167 8.90 -11.73 -25.71
C ASN A 167 9.89 -12.90 -25.57
N SER A 168 10.81 -12.84 -24.59
CA SER A 168 11.74 -13.94 -24.31
C SER A 168 11.02 -15.22 -23.88
N PHE A 169 9.94 -15.09 -23.09
CA PHE A 169 9.14 -16.26 -22.71
C PHE A 169 8.35 -16.84 -23.90
N ASP A 170 7.85 -16.01 -24.81
CA ASP A 170 7.12 -16.48 -25.98
C ASP A 170 8.04 -17.22 -26.97
N VAL A 171 9.25 -16.73 -27.19
CA VAL A 171 10.29 -17.45 -27.96
C VAL A 171 10.65 -18.78 -27.30
N LEU A 172 10.78 -18.82 -25.98
CA LEU A 172 11.04 -20.08 -25.26
C LEU A 172 9.88 -21.07 -25.42
N LYS A 173 8.63 -20.63 -25.36
CA LYS A 173 7.46 -21.49 -25.59
C LYS A 173 7.47 -22.07 -27.01
N GLU A 174 7.78 -21.28 -28.03
CA GLU A 174 7.88 -21.76 -29.43
C GLU A 174 8.99 -22.81 -29.61
N VAL A 175 10.14 -22.64 -28.91
CA VAL A 175 11.26 -23.58 -28.94
C VAL A 175 10.95 -24.88 -28.19
N PHE A 176 10.22 -24.83 -27.08
CA PHE A 176 9.96 -26.01 -26.24
C PHE A 176 8.67 -26.76 -26.61
N ASN A 177 7.71 -26.13 -27.30
CA ASN A 177 6.44 -26.73 -27.71
C ASN A 177 6.58 -27.98 -28.57
N PRO A 178 7.57 -28.15 -29.47
CA PRO A 178 7.77 -29.36 -30.26
C PRO A 178 8.54 -30.46 -29.51
N LEU A 179 8.97 -30.28 -28.26
CA LEU A 179 9.74 -31.28 -27.54
C LEU A 179 8.83 -32.33 -26.87
N PRO A 180 9.23 -33.61 -26.83
CA PRO A 180 8.37 -34.74 -26.43
C PRO A 180 7.98 -34.75 -24.94
N PHE A 181 8.43 -33.77 -24.13
CA PHE A 181 8.13 -33.62 -22.70
C PHE A 181 7.38 -32.32 -22.38
N ALA A 182 6.79 -31.67 -23.40
CA ALA A 182 6.02 -30.43 -23.23
C ALA A 182 4.53 -30.65 -22.84
N ASN A 183 4.17 -31.87 -22.38
CA ASN A 183 2.84 -32.24 -21.88
C ASN A 183 2.88 -32.39 -20.35
#